data_8d6c578ea202e6c796992938818ca1c8
#
_entry.id   8d6c578ea202e6c796992938818ca1c8
#
_cell.length_a   1.000
_cell.length_b   1.000
_cell.length_c   1.000
_cell.angle_alpha   90.00
_cell.angle_beta   90.00
_cell.angle_gamma   90.00
#
_symmetry.space_group_name_H-M   'P 1'
#
loop_
_entity.id
_entity.type
_entity.pdbx_description
1 polymer ?
#
loop_
_entity_poly.entity_id
_entity_poly.type
_entity_poly.pdbx_seq_one_letter_code
_entity_poly.pdbx_strand_id
1 'polypeptide(L)'
;MLIFTGAIIADTTAYPGPLSLLPLGGAVLIILGGGGKISKAMASKQARWLGDVAYPLYLWHWPLLILSTSYLGQETPSWWLGVIIIAISLVLADLTHRFLERPLRQHRKRPTAEDLPVRKGLSTLRKPAGAARGVGGVVVAAAVVGLLAIQPLWMRTLDDADAELLNPSLYPGATTFINHLTPPDNVEIKPDPILAGGIQPPVAANWCFVPDSQPADFFFETRKDGKTPCIFGDTNAEKEVYLVGGSHAEQYSSALDRLGKEMGFKLVPLLRQGCPIELGDDVTVTPECAEWGKLVMDRIEEANPALVISNTTRPQNEYGTGPDAVPAGYQAFWDELAERDIPFLGFRDNPWGFDEEGRPREFDECYVATEDAYGCGMRFEQVYQPYDPGAVVLSKYQNMLSVDTAPWFCDANGDCPVIIGNTMVYRDMHHITNAFAESAMPMIREALKPFLNGEKVQQQAPDIPPEQAAAAVEPAPAAPTDAGKPHANPVPYPNALHDDAV
;
A
#
# COMPACT_ATOMS: atom_id res chain seq x y z
N MET A 1 1.67 12.91 38.80
CA MET A 1 2.56 13.13 37.65
C MET A 1 2.39 12.01 36.62
N LEU A 2 2.72 10.75 36.88
CA LEU A 2 2.60 9.64 35.93
C LEU A 2 1.18 9.46 35.30
N ILE A 3 0.11 9.65 36.08
CA ILE A 3 -1.28 9.51 35.60
C ILE A 3 -1.70 10.67 34.69
N PHE A 4 -1.15 11.86 34.90
CA PHE A 4 -1.50 13.06 34.11
C PHE A 4 -0.64 13.24 32.85
N THR A 5 0.42 12.46 32.68
CA THR A 5 1.32 12.61 31.53
C THR A 5 0.59 12.28 30.22
N GLY A 6 -0.27 11.25 30.22
CA GLY A 6 -1.08 10.89 29.05
C GLY A 6 -2.14 11.92 28.65
N ALA A 7 -2.57 12.78 29.60
CA ALA A 7 -3.50 13.88 29.31
C ALA A 7 -2.79 15.17 28.85
N ILE A 8 -1.47 15.26 29.07
CA ILE A 8 -0.65 16.45 28.73
C ILE A 8 0.00 16.24 27.35
N ILE A 9 0.32 15.00 26.98
CA ILE A 9 0.89 14.65 25.68
C ILE A 9 -0.28 14.31 24.76
N ALA A 10 -0.86 15.34 24.15
CA ALA A 10 -1.97 15.20 23.21
C ALA A 10 -1.49 14.78 21.79
N ASP A 11 -0.21 14.97 21.48
CA ASP A 11 0.37 14.68 20.17
C ASP A 11 1.31 13.48 20.24
N THR A 12 0.92 12.39 19.59
CA THR A 12 1.71 11.14 19.51
C THR A 12 2.96 11.30 18.64
N THR A 13 3.01 12.30 17.76
CA THR A 13 4.19 12.59 16.91
C THR A 13 5.35 13.16 17.70
N ALA A 14 5.09 13.75 18.88
CA ALA A 14 6.11 14.25 19.79
C ALA A 14 6.73 13.17 20.71
N TYR A 15 6.33 11.91 20.58
CA TYR A 15 6.82 10.78 21.37
C TYR A 15 7.57 9.76 20.49
N PRO A 16 8.82 9.34 20.87
CA PRO A 16 9.61 9.71 22.04
C PRO A 16 10.30 11.07 21.88
N GLY A 17 10.09 11.97 22.86
CA GLY A 17 10.65 13.31 22.86
C GLY A 17 11.03 13.75 24.28
N PRO A 18 11.45 15.02 24.50
CA PRO A 18 11.84 15.53 25.82
C PRO A 18 10.78 15.36 26.91
N LEU A 19 9.48 15.34 26.52
CA LEU A 19 8.37 15.10 27.44
C LEU A 19 8.37 13.68 28.04
N SER A 20 9.03 12.71 27.41
CA SER A 20 9.22 11.36 27.94
C SER A 20 10.02 11.34 29.25
N LEU A 21 10.82 12.39 29.51
CA LEU A 21 11.57 12.54 30.77
C LEU A 21 10.65 12.72 32.00
N LEU A 22 9.41 13.18 31.81
CA LEU A 22 8.46 13.36 32.90
C LEU A 22 8.03 12.02 33.54
N PRO A 23 7.52 11.03 32.78
CA PRO A 23 7.19 9.73 33.37
C PRO A 23 8.44 8.97 33.84
N LEU A 24 9.57 9.08 33.10
CA LEU A 24 10.83 8.47 33.51
C LEU A 24 11.37 9.03 34.81
N GLY A 25 11.38 10.35 34.96
CA GLY A 25 11.76 11.04 36.21
C GLY A 25 10.84 10.68 37.39
N GLY A 26 9.53 10.57 37.12
CA GLY A 26 8.56 10.09 38.11
C GLY A 26 8.86 8.66 38.61
N ALA A 27 9.21 7.75 37.70
CA ALA A 27 9.60 6.39 38.02
C ALA A 27 10.90 6.35 38.84
N VAL A 28 11.92 7.13 38.47
CA VAL A 28 13.18 7.25 39.21
C VAL A 28 12.94 7.78 40.63
N LEU A 29 12.10 8.80 40.77
CA LEU A 29 11.77 9.36 42.11
C LEU A 29 11.05 8.34 42.99
N ILE A 30 10.19 7.48 42.44
CA ILE A 30 9.53 6.39 43.16
C ILE A 30 10.58 5.36 43.65
N ILE A 31 11.53 5.00 42.79
CA ILE A 31 12.59 4.04 43.11
C ILE A 31 13.51 4.59 44.20
N LEU A 32 13.93 5.86 44.11
CA LEU A 32 14.83 6.51 45.06
C LEU A 32 14.14 6.87 46.39
N GLY A 33 12.82 7.12 46.36
CA GLY A 33 12.03 7.52 47.54
C GLY A 33 11.65 6.40 48.50
N GLY A 34 12.38 5.30 48.55
CA GLY A 34 12.10 4.10 49.35
C GLY A 34 11.77 4.40 50.84
N GLY A 35 10.66 3.80 51.34
CA GLY A 35 10.24 3.83 52.76
C GLY A 35 9.07 4.76 53.09
N GLY A 36 8.55 5.56 52.16
CA GLY A 36 7.41 6.46 52.36
C GLY A 36 6.02 5.80 52.27
N LYS A 37 4.96 6.58 52.50
CA LYS A 37 3.55 6.12 52.34
C LYS A 37 3.26 5.58 50.93
N ILE A 38 3.85 6.18 49.90
CA ILE A 38 3.73 5.74 48.47
C ILE A 38 4.35 4.37 48.28
N SER A 39 5.54 4.13 48.82
CA SER A 39 6.22 2.81 48.79
C SER A 39 5.39 1.73 49.48
N LYS A 40 4.72 2.03 50.60
CA LYS A 40 3.82 1.11 51.29
C LYS A 40 2.57 0.82 50.48
N ALA A 41 1.99 1.80 49.77
CA ALA A 41 0.84 1.62 48.88
C ALA A 41 1.20 0.75 47.65
N MET A 42 2.38 0.97 47.03
CA MET A 42 2.87 0.15 45.91
C MET A 42 3.30 -1.26 46.38
N ALA A 43 3.59 -1.47 47.64
CA ALA A 43 3.81 -2.79 48.23
C ALA A 43 2.50 -3.50 48.64
N SER A 44 1.32 -2.90 48.42
CA SER A 44 0.02 -3.54 48.63
C SER A 44 -0.14 -4.79 47.80
N LYS A 45 -1.03 -5.73 48.25
CA LYS A 45 -1.31 -6.96 47.54
C LYS A 45 -1.84 -6.71 46.11
N GLN A 46 -2.67 -5.68 45.98
CA GLN A 46 -3.26 -5.28 44.69
C GLN A 46 -2.21 -4.71 43.71
N ALA A 47 -1.34 -3.81 44.21
CA ALA A 47 -0.29 -3.21 43.39
C ALA A 47 0.74 -4.27 42.93
N ARG A 48 1.09 -5.22 43.82
CA ARG A 48 1.98 -6.34 43.46
C ARG A 48 1.34 -7.27 42.45
N TRP A 49 0.04 -7.61 42.60
CA TRP A 49 -0.69 -8.39 41.62
C TRP A 49 -0.72 -7.70 40.26
N LEU A 50 -1.02 -6.38 40.23
CA LEU A 50 -1.00 -5.61 38.97
C LEU A 50 0.40 -5.62 38.33
N GLY A 51 1.46 -5.51 39.13
CA GLY A 51 2.83 -5.64 38.63
C GLY A 51 3.15 -7.04 38.09
N ASP A 52 2.64 -8.08 38.73
CA ASP A 52 2.83 -9.48 38.28
C ASP A 52 2.12 -9.76 36.93
N VAL A 53 0.97 -9.11 36.67
CA VAL A 53 0.20 -9.28 35.43
C VAL A 53 0.46 -8.20 34.40
N ALA A 54 1.33 -7.22 34.64
CA ALA A 54 1.54 -6.06 33.77
C ALA A 54 1.99 -6.45 32.36
N TYR A 55 2.90 -7.41 32.22
CA TYR A 55 3.36 -7.89 30.92
C TYR A 55 2.28 -8.64 30.12
N PRO A 56 1.59 -9.64 30.67
CA PRO A 56 0.43 -10.22 29.99
C PRO A 56 -0.68 -9.21 29.67
N LEU A 57 -0.90 -8.22 30.55
CA LEU A 57 -1.89 -7.16 30.30
C LEU A 57 -1.52 -6.34 29.07
N TYR A 58 -0.25 -5.97 28.92
CA TYR A 58 0.25 -5.29 27.72
C TYR A 58 0.02 -6.13 26.44
N LEU A 59 0.24 -7.44 26.50
CA LEU A 59 0.03 -8.33 25.36
C LEU A 59 -1.44 -8.46 24.94
N TRP A 60 -2.38 -8.39 25.87
CA TRP A 60 -3.80 -8.61 25.58
C TRP A 60 -4.57 -7.33 25.26
N HIS A 61 -4.29 -6.21 25.96
CA HIS A 61 -5.14 -5.02 25.83
C HIS A 61 -5.05 -4.39 24.45
N TRP A 62 -3.87 -4.35 23.84
CA TRP A 62 -3.66 -3.72 22.54
C TRP A 62 -4.34 -4.46 21.38
N PRO A 63 -4.14 -5.77 21.20
CA PRO A 63 -4.90 -6.52 20.19
C PRO A 63 -6.42 -6.47 20.39
N LEU A 64 -6.89 -6.57 21.63
CA LEU A 64 -8.32 -6.47 21.91
C LEU A 64 -8.88 -5.08 21.58
N LEU A 65 -8.13 -4.01 21.82
CA LEU A 65 -8.52 -2.66 21.47
C LEU A 65 -8.67 -2.53 19.96
N ILE A 66 -7.63 -2.87 19.20
CA ILE A 66 -7.63 -2.74 17.74
C ILE A 66 -8.73 -3.60 17.12
N LEU A 67 -8.81 -4.89 17.46
CA LEU A 67 -9.81 -5.79 16.89
C LEU A 67 -11.25 -5.35 17.23
N SER A 68 -11.48 -4.82 18.44
CA SER A 68 -12.82 -4.37 18.83
C SER A 68 -13.21 -3.04 18.16
N THR A 69 -12.30 -2.09 18.01
CA THR A 69 -12.56 -0.82 17.30
C THR A 69 -12.77 -1.05 15.82
N SER A 70 -11.97 -1.89 15.20
CA SER A 70 -12.12 -2.29 13.81
C SER A 70 -13.45 -3.00 13.57
N TYR A 71 -13.79 -4.00 14.39
CA TYR A 71 -15.08 -4.73 14.27
C TYR A 71 -16.31 -3.86 14.47
N LEU A 72 -16.22 -2.82 15.31
CA LEU A 72 -17.31 -1.90 15.59
C LEU A 72 -17.32 -0.65 14.68
N GLY A 73 -16.39 -0.55 13.73
CA GLY A 73 -16.25 0.61 12.84
C GLY A 73 -16.02 1.94 13.58
N GLN A 74 -15.31 1.91 14.72
CA GLN A 74 -15.06 3.10 15.53
C GLN A 74 -13.64 3.64 15.26
N GLU A 75 -13.50 4.82 14.71
CA GLU A 75 -12.21 5.50 14.56
C GLU A 75 -11.54 5.78 15.92
N THR A 76 -12.34 6.14 16.93
CA THR A 76 -11.88 6.35 18.30
C THR A 76 -12.69 5.50 19.27
N PRO A 77 -12.05 4.73 20.17
CA PRO A 77 -12.77 3.88 21.11
C PRO A 77 -13.60 4.73 22.09
N SER A 78 -14.88 4.39 22.22
CA SER A 78 -15.73 4.98 23.26
C SER A 78 -15.20 4.63 24.64
N TRP A 79 -15.37 5.53 25.63
CA TRP A 79 -14.83 5.34 27.00
C TRP A 79 -15.33 4.02 27.65
N TRP A 80 -16.58 3.63 27.40
CA TRP A 80 -17.16 2.40 27.94
C TRP A 80 -16.54 1.14 27.31
N LEU A 81 -16.24 1.18 26.01
CA LEU A 81 -15.52 0.11 25.30
C LEU A 81 -14.13 -0.05 25.89
N GLY A 82 -13.41 1.05 26.14
CA GLY A 82 -12.11 1.03 26.82
C GLY A 82 -12.17 0.35 28.20
N VAL A 83 -13.20 0.65 29.00
CA VAL A 83 -13.42 0.00 30.31
C VAL A 83 -13.64 -1.51 30.16
N ILE A 84 -14.47 -1.95 29.22
CA ILE A 84 -14.73 -3.36 28.95
C ILE A 84 -13.45 -4.08 28.51
N ILE A 85 -12.70 -3.49 27.57
CA ILE A 85 -11.44 -4.06 27.08
C ILE A 85 -10.42 -4.20 28.22
N ILE A 86 -10.26 -3.19 29.06
CA ILE A 86 -9.36 -3.26 30.22
C ILE A 86 -9.80 -4.39 31.17
N ALA A 87 -11.10 -4.53 31.44
CA ALA A 87 -11.60 -5.56 32.32
C ALA A 87 -11.34 -6.99 31.76
N ILE A 88 -11.63 -7.20 30.47
CA ILE A 88 -11.35 -8.47 29.79
C ILE A 88 -9.85 -8.74 29.77
N SER A 89 -9.04 -7.73 29.44
CA SER A 89 -7.58 -7.83 29.41
C SER A 89 -6.98 -8.22 30.77
N LEU A 90 -7.50 -7.66 31.86
CA LEU A 90 -7.08 -8.04 33.22
C LEU A 90 -7.38 -9.49 33.56
N VAL A 91 -8.56 -9.99 33.15
CA VAL A 91 -8.92 -11.41 33.34
C VAL A 91 -7.98 -12.31 32.53
N LEU A 92 -7.77 -12.01 31.26
CA LEU A 92 -6.87 -12.77 30.38
C LEU A 92 -5.43 -12.72 30.87
N ALA A 93 -4.97 -11.55 31.33
CA ALA A 93 -3.64 -11.37 31.89
C ALA A 93 -3.42 -12.21 33.17
N ASP A 94 -4.40 -12.24 34.07
CA ASP A 94 -4.32 -13.08 35.27
C ASP A 94 -4.32 -14.57 34.94
N LEU A 95 -5.15 -14.99 33.98
CA LEU A 95 -5.14 -16.38 33.48
C LEU A 95 -3.79 -16.73 32.82
N THR A 96 -3.28 -15.88 31.95
CA THR A 96 -1.98 -16.04 31.30
C THR A 96 -0.86 -16.12 32.33
N HIS A 97 -0.86 -15.20 33.33
CA HIS A 97 0.13 -15.23 34.42
C HIS A 97 0.08 -16.53 35.23
N ARG A 98 -1.12 -17.00 35.60
CA ARG A 98 -1.27 -18.21 36.44
C ARG A 98 -0.97 -19.50 35.71
N PHE A 99 -1.43 -19.64 34.46
CA PHE A 99 -1.40 -20.92 33.75
C PHE A 99 -0.21 -21.03 32.78
N LEU A 100 0.30 -19.93 32.25
CA LEU A 100 1.44 -19.92 31.31
C LEU A 100 2.72 -19.39 31.95
N GLU A 101 2.72 -18.13 32.40
CA GLU A 101 3.95 -17.46 32.83
C GLU A 101 4.52 -18.09 34.11
N ARG A 102 3.69 -18.22 35.13
CA ARG A 102 4.14 -18.74 36.44
C ARG A 102 4.67 -20.17 36.39
N PRO A 103 4.08 -21.11 35.65
CA PRO A 103 4.65 -22.47 35.50
C PRO A 103 5.92 -22.50 34.65
N LEU A 104 6.07 -21.58 33.68
CA LEU A 104 7.24 -21.52 32.79
C LEU A 104 8.38 -20.68 33.35
N ARG A 105 8.15 -19.86 34.37
CA ARG A 105 9.16 -19.05 35.01
C ARG A 105 10.29 -19.92 35.56
N GLN A 106 11.52 -19.64 35.16
CA GLN A 106 12.71 -20.34 35.63
C GLN A 106 12.86 -20.16 37.15
N HIS A 107 13.16 -21.23 37.85
CA HIS A 107 13.44 -21.18 39.30
C HIS A 107 14.69 -20.33 39.57
N ARG A 108 14.71 -19.63 40.74
CA ARG A 108 15.78 -18.73 41.18
C ARG A 108 17.19 -19.36 41.24
N LYS A 109 17.33 -20.69 41.17
CA LYS A 109 18.63 -21.37 41.08
C LYS A 109 18.91 -21.70 39.64
N ARG A 110 20.02 -21.18 39.10
CA ARG A 110 20.54 -21.62 37.80
C ARG A 110 20.66 -23.17 37.86
N PRO A 111 20.14 -23.90 36.86
CA PRO A 111 20.39 -25.33 36.77
C PRO A 111 21.90 -25.55 36.64
N THR A 112 22.46 -26.43 37.46
CA THR A 112 23.84 -26.88 37.29
C THR A 112 23.90 -27.82 36.08
N ALA A 113 25.07 -27.97 35.45
CA ALA A 113 25.24 -28.80 34.26
C ALA A 113 24.77 -30.28 34.47
N GLU A 114 24.69 -30.72 35.72
CA GLU A 114 24.16 -32.04 36.11
C GLU A 114 22.64 -32.14 36.05
N ASP A 115 21.91 -31.04 36.03
CA ASP A 115 20.43 -30.98 36.04
C ASP A 115 19.82 -31.09 34.63
N LEU A 116 20.63 -31.19 33.58
CA LEU A 116 20.24 -31.12 32.17
C LEU A 116 20.21 -32.43 31.34
N PRO A 117 20.02 -33.63 31.86
CA PRO A 117 19.72 -34.72 30.96
C PRO A 117 18.24 -34.73 30.60
N VAL A 118 17.96 -34.77 29.30
CA VAL A 118 16.61 -34.91 28.70
C VAL A 118 15.74 -35.98 29.36
N ARG A 119 16.36 -37.05 29.94
CA ARG A 119 15.71 -38.09 30.69
C ARG A 119 15.05 -37.61 32.00
N LYS A 120 15.63 -36.62 32.71
CA LYS A 120 15.00 -36.03 33.93
C LYS A 120 13.82 -35.12 33.57
N GLY A 121 13.86 -34.43 32.43
CA GLY A 121 12.76 -33.64 31.93
C GLY A 121 11.48 -34.44 31.69
N LEU A 122 11.59 -35.63 31.08
CA LEU A 122 10.46 -36.53 30.83
C LEU A 122 9.87 -37.15 32.12
N SER A 123 10.69 -37.40 33.14
CA SER A 123 10.21 -37.95 34.42
C SER A 123 9.48 -36.90 35.28
N THR A 124 9.76 -35.60 35.10
CA THR A 124 9.05 -34.52 35.78
C THR A 124 7.66 -34.22 35.17
N LEU A 125 7.37 -34.66 33.95
CA LEU A 125 6.05 -34.57 33.33
C LEU A 125 5.00 -35.47 33.99
N ARG A 126 5.41 -36.50 34.76
CA ARG A 126 4.51 -37.37 35.51
C ARG A 126 3.99 -36.75 36.83
N LYS A 127 4.52 -35.63 37.27
CA LYS A 127 4.01 -34.90 38.44
C LYS A 127 2.97 -33.84 38.00
N PRO A 128 1.93 -33.51 38.80
CA PRO A 128 0.89 -32.54 38.40
C PRO A 128 1.44 -31.19 37.93
N ALA A 129 2.51 -30.71 38.57
CA ALA A 129 3.22 -29.50 38.16
C ALA A 129 4.00 -29.66 36.85
N GLY A 130 4.43 -30.88 36.52
CA GLY A 130 5.10 -31.22 35.26
C GLY A 130 4.12 -31.36 34.11
N ALA A 131 2.94 -31.92 34.35
CA ALA A 131 1.86 -32.02 33.38
C ALA A 131 1.37 -30.62 32.95
N ALA A 132 1.19 -29.69 33.90
CA ALA A 132 0.83 -28.30 33.61
C ALA A 132 1.89 -27.60 32.75
N ARG A 133 3.18 -27.86 32.99
CA ARG A 133 4.28 -27.32 32.14
C ARG A 133 4.28 -27.96 30.74
N GLY A 134 3.98 -29.23 30.63
CA GLY A 134 3.85 -29.96 29.36
C GLY A 134 2.71 -29.39 28.52
N VAL A 135 1.53 -29.18 29.14
CA VAL A 135 0.37 -28.54 28.49
C VAL A 135 0.70 -27.12 28.09
N GLY A 136 1.32 -26.31 28.97
CA GLY A 136 1.76 -24.94 28.64
C GLY A 136 2.74 -24.91 27.46
N GLY A 137 3.71 -25.84 27.43
CA GLY A 137 4.65 -25.96 26.31
C GLY A 137 3.97 -26.33 24.99
N VAL A 138 2.99 -27.24 25.02
CA VAL A 138 2.19 -27.60 23.82
C VAL A 138 1.36 -26.40 23.34
N VAL A 139 0.72 -25.68 24.25
CA VAL A 139 -0.08 -24.47 23.88
C VAL A 139 0.81 -23.40 23.25
N VAL A 140 1.98 -23.11 23.84
CA VAL A 140 2.93 -22.15 23.27
C VAL A 140 3.44 -22.63 21.90
N ALA A 141 3.81 -23.91 21.77
CA ALA A 141 4.26 -24.48 20.50
C ALA A 141 3.14 -24.41 19.43
N ALA A 142 1.91 -24.72 19.80
CA ALA A 142 0.76 -24.62 18.90
C ALA A 142 0.48 -23.15 18.49
N ALA A 143 0.59 -22.21 19.43
CA ALA A 143 0.45 -20.79 19.13
C ALA A 143 1.56 -20.28 18.18
N VAL A 144 2.82 -20.68 18.42
CA VAL A 144 3.95 -20.32 17.54
C VAL A 144 3.77 -20.92 16.15
N VAL A 145 3.38 -22.20 16.05
CA VAL A 145 3.10 -22.83 14.75
C VAL A 145 1.92 -22.16 14.06
N GLY A 146 0.86 -21.80 14.79
CA GLY A 146 -0.27 -21.04 14.27
C GLY A 146 0.17 -19.68 13.71
N LEU A 147 0.94 -18.91 14.46
CA LEU A 147 1.46 -17.61 14.02
C LEU A 147 2.37 -17.74 12.79
N LEU A 148 3.24 -18.74 12.76
CA LEU A 148 4.10 -19.00 11.60
C LEU A 148 3.31 -19.49 10.37
N ALA A 149 2.14 -20.08 10.55
CA ALA A 149 1.28 -20.55 9.47
C ALA A 149 0.33 -19.45 8.93
N ILE A 150 -0.02 -18.45 9.74
CA ILE A 150 -0.97 -17.39 9.34
C ILE A 150 -0.46 -16.65 8.10
N GLN A 151 0.79 -16.20 8.10
CA GLN A 151 1.34 -15.41 6.99
C GLN A 151 1.34 -16.18 5.66
N PRO A 152 1.88 -17.42 5.56
CA PRO A 152 1.85 -18.15 4.29
C PRO A 152 0.44 -18.57 3.87
N LEU A 153 -0.49 -18.78 4.80
CA LEU A 153 -1.90 -19.02 4.46
C LEU A 153 -2.57 -17.77 3.90
N TRP A 154 -2.34 -16.63 4.52
CA TRP A 154 -2.84 -15.34 4.04
C TRP A 154 -2.30 -15.02 2.63
N MET A 155 -0.99 -15.16 2.42
CA MET A 155 -0.39 -14.95 1.10
C MET A 155 -0.99 -15.86 0.03
N ARG A 156 -1.25 -17.13 0.35
CA ARG A 156 -1.94 -18.03 -0.58
C ARG A 156 -3.36 -17.57 -0.90
N THR A 157 -4.10 -17.07 0.09
CA THR A 157 -5.46 -16.53 -0.14
C THR A 157 -5.43 -15.35 -1.11
N LEU A 158 -4.43 -14.47 -0.99
CA LEU A 158 -4.23 -13.34 -1.92
C LEU A 158 -3.81 -13.84 -3.31
N ASP A 159 -2.85 -14.76 -3.39
CA ASP A 159 -2.39 -15.34 -4.65
C ASP A 159 -3.55 -16.06 -5.39
N ASP A 160 -4.39 -16.82 -4.66
CA ASP A 160 -5.55 -17.52 -5.22
C ASP A 160 -6.63 -16.53 -5.72
N ALA A 161 -6.80 -15.39 -5.01
CA ALA A 161 -7.76 -14.35 -5.39
C ALA A 161 -7.33 -13.57 -6.66
N ASP A 162 -6.04 -13.51 -6.95
CA ASP A 162 -5.46 -12.80 -8.12
C ASP A 162 -5.11 -13.75 -9.31
N ALA A 163 -5.15 -15.06 -9.08
CA ALA A 163 -4.57 -16.03 -10.05
C ALA A 163 -5.31 -16.11 -11.37
N GLU A 164 -6.63 -15.86 -11.39
CA GLU A 164 -7.48 -16.12 -12.56
C GLU A 164 -7.95 -14.84 -13.24
N LEU A 165 -7.74 -14.75 -14.56
CA LEU A 165 -8.36 -13.70 -15.37
C LEU A 165 -9.89 -13.83 -15.29
N LEU A 166 -10.55 -12.78 -14.81
CA LEU A 166 -11.99 -12.79 -14.64
C LEU A 166 -12.72 -12.89 -15.97
N ASN A 167 -13.85 -13.61 -15.97
CA ASN A 167 -14.69 -13.73 -17.16
C ASN A 167 -15.34 -12.38 -17.51
N PRO A 168 -15.03 -11.78 -18.70
CA PRO A 168 -15.54 -10.44 -19.05
C PRO A 168 -17.07 -10.34 -19.14
N SER A 169 -17.77 -11.46 -19.34
CA SER A 169 -19.24 -11.47 -19.35
C SER A 169 -19.85 -11.30 -17.95
N LEU A 170 -19.13 -11.67 -16.91
CA LEU A 170 -19.53 -11.52 -15.52
C LEU A 170 -18.89 -10.27 -14.86
N TYR A 171 -17.69 -9.95 -15.31
CA TYR A 171 -16.85 -8.87 -14.76
C TYR A 171 -16.34 -7.96 -15.89
N PRO A 172 -17.23 -7.19 -16.53
CA PRO A 172 -16.83 -6.29 -17.62
C PRO A 172 -15.91 -5.15 -17.16
N GLY A 173 -15.91 -4.80 -15.88
CA GLY A 173 -15.00 -3.82 -15.29
C GLY A 173 -14.94 -2.51 -16.08
N ALA A 174 -13.76 -2.08 -16.49
CA ALA A 174 -13.50 -0.84 -17.23
C ALA A 174 -14.28 -0.72 -18.57
N THR A 175 -14.73 -1.84 -19.15
CA THR A 175 -15.51 -1.82 -20.39
C THR A 175 -17.00 -1.53 -20.19
N THR A 176 -17.48 -1.51 -18.94
CA THR A 176 -18.90 -1.38 -18.59
C THR A 176 -19.53 -0.11 -19.16
N PHE A 177 -18.96 1.03 -18.87
CA PHE A 177 -19.54 2.33 -19.28
C PHE A 177 -19.31 2.60 -20.77
N ILE A 178 -18.13 2.26 -21.31
CA ILE A 178 -17.79 2.45 -22.73
C ILE A 178 -18.72 1.68 -23.65
N ASN A 179 -19.05 0.44 -23.27
CA ASN A 179 -19.88 -0.44 -24.09
C ASN A 179 -21.35 -0.47 -23.66
N HIS A 180 -21.74 0.41 -22.71
CA HIS A 180 -23.10 0.47 -22.16
C HIS A 180 -23.61 -0.90 -21.68
N LEU A 181 -22.73 -1.67 -21.01
CA LEU A 181 -23.07 -3.01 -20.55
C LEU A 181 -23.89 -2.96 -19.26
N THR A 182 -24.82 -3.89 -19.12
CA THR A 182 -25.51 -4.15 -17.85
C THR A 182 -24.90 -5.42 -17.27
N PRO A 183 -24.08 -5.32 -16.22
CA PRO A 183 -23.50 -6.50 -15.58
C PRO A 183 -24.60 -7.36 -14.97
N PRO A 184 -24.44 -8.69 -14.95
CA PRO A 184 -25.44 -9.57 -14.36
C PRO A 184 -25.58 -9.36 -12.84
N ASP A 185 -26.82 -9.41 -12.35
CA ASP A 185 -27.13 -9.32 -10.92
C ASP A 185 -26.65 -10.56 -10.16
N ASN A 186 -26.44 -10.42 -8.86
CA ASN A 186 -26.08 -11.51 -7.92
C ASN A 186 -24.74 -12.22 -8.23
N VAL A 187 -23.82 -11.53 -8.86
CA VAL A 187 -22.44 -11.96 -9.03
C VAL A 187 -21.61 -11.40 -7.87
N GLU A 188 -20.82 -12.24 -7.24
CA GLU A 188 -19.89 -11.84 -6.18
C GLU A 188 -18.87 -10.83 -6.73
N ILE A 189 -18.60 -9.75 -5.97
CA ILE A 189 -17.63 -8.73 -6.36
C ILE A 189 -16.21 -9.32 -6.32
N LYS A 190 -15.40 -9.03 -7.34
CA LYS A 190 -14.01 -9.48 -7.45
C LYS A 190 -13.06 -8.29 -7.72
N PRO A 191 -11.86 -8.31 -7.11
CA PRO A 191 -11.53 -9.13 -5.95
C PRO A 191 -12.46 -8.82 -4.77
N ASP A 192 -12.52 -9.72 -3.78
CA ASP A 192 -13.23 -9.45 -2.54
C ASP A 192 -12.71 -8.13 -1.95
N PRO A 193 -13.58 -7.15 -1.65
CA PRO A 193 -13.16 -5.84 -1.14
C PRO A 193 -12.25 -5.88 0.08
N ILE A 194 -12.43 -6.89 0.96
CA ILE A 194 -11.56 -7.09 2.14
C ILE A 194 -10.13 -7.52 1.73
N LEU A 195 -9.99 -8.22 0.61
CA LEU A 195 -8.70 -8.73 0.13
C LEU A 195 -8.02 -7.74 -0.82
N ALA A 196 -8.77 -6.82 -1.41
CA ALA A 196 -8.30 -5.93 -2.48
C ALA A 196 -6.99 -5.20 -2.14
N GLY A 197 -6.90 -4.60 -0.94
CA GLY A 197 -5.72 -3.88 -0.46
C GLY A 197 -4.46 -4.74 -0.30
N GLY A 198 -4.63 -6.07 -0.12
CA GLY A 198 -3.51 -7.01 0.00
C GLY A 198 -2.96 -7.54 -1.33
N ILE A 199 -3.71 -7.40 -2.42
CA ILE A 199 -3.33 -7.92 -3.75
C ILE A 199 -2.43 -6.92 -4.46
N GLN A 200 -1.15 -7.29 -4.64
CA GLN A 200 -0.17 -6.44 -5.27
C GLN A 200 0.01 -6.76 -6.75
N PRO A 201 0.25 -5.75 -7.63
CA PRO A 201 0.61 -5.98 -9.01
C PRO A 201 1.88 -6.83 -9.16
N PRO A 202 2.05 -7.55 -10.30
CA PRO A 202 3.13 -8.51 -10.48
C PRO A 202 4.52 -7.94 -10.25
N VAL A 203 4.74 -6.67 -10.61
CA VAL A 203 6.04 -5.99 -10.44
C VAL A 203 6.38 -5.83 -8.96
N ALA A 204 5.45 -5.31 -8.16
CA ALA A 204 5.64 -5.17 -6.71
C ALA A 204 5.71 -6.54 -6.01
N ALA A 205 4.82 -7.47 -6.35
CA ALA A 205 4.80 -8.83 -5.78
C ALA A 205 6.11 -9.61 -6.01
N ASN A 206 6.89 -9.25 -7.02
CA ASN A 206 8.18 -9.86 -7.35
C ASN A 206 9.40 -9.00 -6.98
N TRP A 207 9.23 -7.91 -6.23
CA TRP A 207 10.29 -6.98 -5.81
C TRP A 207 11.00 -6.28 -6.98
N CYS A 208 10.26 -5.98 -8.02
CA CYS A 208 10.77 -5.20 -9.16
C CYS A 208 10.24 -3.74 -9.14
N PHE A 209 9.73 -3.29 -7.99
CA PHE A 209 9.26 -1.94 -7.71
C PHE A 209 10.13 -1.35 -6.59
N VAL A 210 10.92 -0.31 -6.91
CA VAL A 210 11.92 0.23 -5.99
C VAL A 210 11.24 1.00 -4.87
N PRO A 211 11.48 0.68 -3.58
CA PRO A 211 11.00 1.47 -2.45
C PRO A 211 11.60 2.89 -2.46
N ASP A 212 10.84 3.86 -1.95
CA ASP A 212 11.26 5.25 -1.79
C ASP A 212 12.49 5.43 -0.89
N SER A 213 12.69 4.51 0.06
CA SER A 213 13.81 4.50 1.00
C SER A 213 15.17 4.12 0.39
N GLN A 214 15.19 3.62 -0.85
CA GLN A 214 16.43 3.26 -1.53
C GLN A 214 17.10 4.51 -2.17
N PRO A 215 18.44 4.51 -2.39
CA PRO A 215 19.11 5.57 -3.13
C PRO A 215 18.57 5.75 -4.56
N ALA A 216 18.74 6.94 -5.15
CA ALA A 216 18.23 7.24 -6.49
C ALA A 216 18.81 6.32 -7.60
N ASP A 217 20.04 5.87 -7.45
CA ASP A 217 20.73 4.98 -8.39
C ASP A 217 20.41 3.48 -8.19
N PHE A 218 19.56 3.17 -7.22
CA PHE A 218 19.18 1.77 -6.98
C PHE A 218 18.08 1.32 -7.97
N PHE A 219 18.32 0.17 -8.62
CA PHE A 219 17.36 -0.52 -9.48
C PHE A 219 17.37 -2.02 -9.18
N PHE A 220 16.20 -2.65 -9.20
CA PHE A 220 16.13 -4.10 -9.13
C PHE A 220 16.45 -4.71 -10.50
N GLU A 221 17.49 -5.50 -10.58
CA GLU A 221 17.84 -6.26 -11.78
C GLU A 221 17.18 -7.65 -11.81
N THR A 222 16.89 -8.20 -10.63
CA THR A 222 16.30 -9.52 -10.48
C THR A 222 15.10 -9.50 -9.53
N ARG A 223 14.18 -10.45 -9.73
CA ARG A 223 13.03 -10.69 -8.86
C ARG A 223 13.48 -11.17 -7.47
N LYS A 224 12.52 -11.30 -6.55
CA LYS A 224 12.73 -11.75 -5.15
C LYS A 224 13.48 -13.09 -5.00
N ASP A 225 13.59 -13.89 -6.06
CA ASP A 225 14.37 -15.13 -6.08
C ASP A 225 15.87 -14.91 -6.30
N GLY A 226 16.28 -13.67 -6.58
CA GLY A 226 17.69 -13.29 -6.85
C GLY A 226 18.26 -13.86 -8.15
N LYS A 227 17.43 -14.40 -9.05
CA LYS A 227 17.87 -15.09 -10.28
C LYS A 227 17.09 -14.66 -11.51
N THR A 228 15.78 -14.58 -11.42
CA THR A 228 14.91 -14.22 -12.55
C THR A 228 15.00 -12.71 -12.79
N PRO A 229 15.33 -12.25 -13.99
CA PRO A 229 15.35 -10.82 -14.30
C PRO A 229 14.01 -10.14 -14.01
N CYS A 230 14.04 -8.84 -13.66
CA CYS A 230 12.87 -7.99 -13.56
C CYS A 230 12.30 -7.66 -14.95
N ILE A 231 11.94 -8.67 -15.69
CA ILE A 231 11.33 -8.61 -17.03
C ILE A 231 10.02 -9.41 -16.99
N PHE A 232 8.95 -8.85 -17.55
CA PHE A 232 7.61 -9.42 -17.61
C PHE A 232 7.16 -9.53 -19.07
N GLY A 233 5.91 -9.92 -19.31
CA GLY A 233 5.42 -10.17 -20.67
C GLY A 233 6.03 -11.42 -21.30
N ASP A 234 6.23 -11.41 -22.62
CA ASP A 234 6.98 -12.45 -23.33
C ASP A 234 8.48 -12.19 -23.19
N THR A 235 9.12 -12.87 -22.26
CA THR A 235 10.56 -12.71 -21.97
C THR A 235 11.48 -13.12 -23.11
N ASN A 236 10.96 -13.78 -24.15
CA ASN A 236 11.72 -14.17 -25.34
C ASN A 236 11.51 -13.22 -26.54
N ALA A 237 10.58 -12.26 -26.41
CA ALA A 237 10.33 -11.29 -27.46
C ALA A 237 11.56 -10.42 -27.76
N GLU A 238 11.64 -9.87 -28.97
CA GLU A 238 12.68 -8.91 -29.35
C GLU A 238 12.33 -7.49 -28.93
N LYS A 239 11.02 -7.14 -28.97
CA LYS A 239 10.54 -5.79 -28.63
C LYS A 239 10.52 -5.59 -27.13
N GLU A 240 11.09 -4.49 -26.70
CA GLU A 240 11.06 -4.05 -25.32
C GLU A 240 10.11 -2.86 -25.15
N VAL A 241 9.19 -2.96 -24.18
CA VAL A 241 8.28 -1.91 -23.77
C VAL A 241 8.63 -1.55 -22.33
N TYR A 242 8.98 -0.31 -22.11
CA TYR A 242 9.39 0.19 -20.81
C TYR A 242 8.20 0.81 -20.07
N LEU A 243 7.91 0.33 -18.86
CA LEU A 243 6.91 0.92 -17.96
C LEU A 243 7.65 1.75 -16.92
N VAL A 244 7.45 3.08 -16.95
CA VAL A 244 8.23 4.01 -16.13
C VAL A 244 7.36 4.87 -15.24
N GLY A 245 7.83 5.22 -14.04
CA GLY A 245 7.14 6.13 -13.13
C GLY A 245 6.95 5.60 -11.73
N GLY A 246 5.87 6.05 -11.08
CA GLY A 246 5.48 5.66 -9.73
C GLY A 246 4.46 4.52 -9.70
N SER A 247 3.75 4.41 -8.59
CA SER A 247 2.75 3.37 -8.36
C SER A 247 1.54 3.46 -9.29
N HIS A 248 1.22 4.66 -9.82
CA HIS A 248 0.15 4.84 -10.81
C HIS A 248 0.51 4.31 -12.21
N ALA A 249 1.78 4.19 -12.54
CA ALA A 249 2.22 3.44 -13.71
C ALA A 249 2.27 1.94 -13.38
N GLU A 250 2.77 1.58 -12.20
CA GLU A 250 2.92 0.21 -11.72
C GLU A 250 1.60 -0.58 -11.71
N GLN A 251 0.48 0.05 -11.34
CA GLN A 251 -0.84 -0.59 -11.26
C GLN A 251 -1.34 -1.20 -12.58
N TYR A 252 -0.81 -0.77 -13.73
CA TYR A 252 -1.10 -1.36 -15.03
C TYR A 252 -0.24 -2.58 -15.36
N SER A 253 0.72 -2.93 -14.52
CA SER A 253 1.70 -3.99 -14.82
C SER A 253 1.07 -5.39 -14.95
N SER A 254 -0.06 -5.68 -14.29
CA SER A 254 -0.76 -6.97 -14.48
C SER A 254 -1.37 -7.09 -15.88
N ALA A 255 -2.08 -6.06 -16.34
CA ALA A 255 -2.64 -6.01 -17.69
C ALA A 255 -1.54 -6.03 -18.75
N LEU A 256 -0.46 -5.27 -18.57
CA LEU A 256 0.65 -5.18 -19.51
C LEU A 256 1.49 -6.47 -19.54
N ASP A 257 1.67 -7.18 -18.42
CA ASP A 257 2.32 -8.50 -18.40
C ASP A 257 1.54 -9.53 -19.24
N ARG A 258 0.20 -9.55 -19.11
CA ARG A 258 -0.66 -10.42 -19.91
C ARG A 258 -0.63 -10.04 -21.39
N LEU A 259 -0.75 -8.75 -21.69
CA LEU A 259 -0.68 -8.25 -23.08
C LEU A 259 0.70 -8.49 -23.69
N GLY A 260 1.79 -8.39 -22.93
CA GLY A 260 3.13 -8.71 -23.41
C GLY A 260 3.26 -10.16 -23.86
N LYS A 261 2.68 -11.11 -23.10
CA LYS A 261 2.61 -12.53 -23.48
C LYS A 261 1.75 -12.78 -24.71
N GLU A 262 0.66 -12.02 -24.86
CA GLU A 262 -0.27 -12.15 -25.98
C GLU A 262 0.27 -11.51 -27.28
N MET A 263 0.86 -10.32 -27.17
CA MET A 263 1.27 -9.48 -28.30
C MET A 263 2.76 -9.60 -28.67
N GLY A 264 3.55 -10.34 -27.89
CA GLY A 264 4.96 -10.62 -28.14
C GLY A 264 5.88 -9.43 -27.85
N PHE A 265 5.84 -8.88 -26.63
CA PHE A 265 6.80 -7.89 -26.15
C PHE A 265 7.26 -8.19 -24.71
N LYS A 266 8.49 -7.82 -24.40
CA LYS A 266 9.00 -7.76 -23.03
C LYS A 266 8.50 -6.50 -22.37
N LEU A 267 8.03 -6.60 -21.11
CA LEU A 267 7.73 -5.47 -20.26
C LEU A 267 8.89 -5.27 -19.28
N VAL A 268 9.57 -4.14 -19.38
CA VAL A 268 10.71 -3.76 -18.54
C VAL A 268 10.26 -2.66 -17.59
N PRO A 269 10.10 -2.93 -16.27
CA PRO A 269 9.70 -1.91 -15.31
C PRO A 269 10.91 -1.09 -14.85
N LEU A 270 10.83 0.23 -14.99
CA LEU A 270 11.66 1.22 -14.33
C LEU A 270 10.75 2.03 -13.41
N LEU A 271 10.46 1.49 -12.23
CA LEU A 271 9.41 1.96 -11.36
C LEU A 271 9.94 2.20 -9.94
N ARG A 272 9.54 3.34 -9.34
CA ARG A 272 9.92 3.72 -7.98
C ARG A 272 8.71 4.27 -7.22
N GLN A 273 8.54 3.81 -5.97
CA GLN A 273 7.45 4.22 -5.09
C GLN A 273 7.45 5.74 -4.88
N GLY A 274 6.29 6.38 -5.07
CA GLY A 274 6.12 7.81 -4.87
C GLY A 274 6.86 8.71 -5.88
N CYS A 275 7.48 8.14 -6.93
CA CYS A 275 8.26 8.86 -7.92
C CYS A 275 7.59 8.80 -9.32
N PRO A 276 6.63 9.66 -9.65
CA PRO A 276 6.25 9.86 -11.03
C PRO A 276 7.47 10.34 -11.83
N ILE A 277 7.49 10.06 -13.14
CA ILE A 277 8.62 10.43 -13.97
C ILE A 277 8.56 11.93 -14.33
N GLU A 278 9.39 12.74 -13.71
CA GLU A 278 9.51 14.16 -13.96
C GLU A 278 10.96 14.54 -14.24
N LEU A 279 11.16 15.41 -15.25
CA LEU A 279 12.46 15.97 -15.61
C LEU A 279 12.41 17.51 -15.61
N GLY A 280 13.56 18.16 -15.74
CA GLY A 280 13.69 19.61 -15.78
C GLY A 280 13.90 20.23 -14.40
N ASP A 281 13.70 21.54 -14.32
CA ASP A 281 13.94 22.33 -13.11
C ASP A 281 12.64 22.54 -12.29
N ASP A 282 11.49 22.53 -12.96
CA ASP A 282 10.16 22.74 -12.38
C ASP A 282 9.47 21.41 -12.06
N VAL A 283 10.11 20.58 -11.23
CA VAL A 283 9.57 19.28 -10.79
C VAL A 283 8.79 19.43 -9.49
N THR A 284 7.75 18.59 -9.34
CA THR A 284 6.91 18.53 -8.13
C THR A 284 7.35 17.43 -7.16
N VAL A 285 8.35 16.64 -7.55
CA VAL A 285 8.85 15.49 -6.83
C VAL A 285 10.04 15.83 -5.93
N THR A 286 10.42 14.91 -5.04
CA THR A 286 11.60 15.06 -4.19
C THR A 286 12.89 15.09 -5.02
N PRO A 287 13.99 15.68 -4.50
CA PRO A 287 15.29 15.66 -5.18
C PRO A 287 15.77 14.27 -5.57
N GLU A 288 15.53 13.26 -4.72
CA GLU A 288 15.86 11.86 -5.00
C GLU A 288 15.05 11.31 -6.18
N CYS A 289 13.76 11.65 -6.28
CA CYS A 289 12.94 11.26 -7.43
C CYS A 289 13.38 11.96 -8.71
N ALA A 290 13.73 13.26 -8.64
CA ALA A 290 14.23 14.00 -9.78
C ALA A 290 15.58 13.45 -10.30
N GLU A 291 16.48 13.06 -9.41
CA GLU A 291 17.73 12.38 -9.79
C GLU A 291 17.46 11.00 -10.39
N TRP A 292 16.58 10.20 -9.77
CA TRP A 292 16.15 8.92 -10.30
C TRP A 292 15.54 9.06 -11.70
N GLY A 293 14.72 10.08 -11.95
CA GLY A 293 14.14 10.36 -13.26
C GLY A 293 15.19 10.56 -14.35
N LYS A 294 16.30 11.25 -14.06
CA LYS A 294 17.44 11.40 -14.99
C LYS A 294 18.11 10.06 -15.31
N LEU A 295 18.34 9.25 -14.27
CA LEU A 295 18.93 7.91 -14.45
C LEU A 295 17.99 6.97 -15.24
N VAL A 296 16.69 7.11 -15.09
CA VAL A 296 15.70 6.39 -15.92
C VAL A 296 15.81 6.83 -17.37
N MET A 297 15.94 8.14 -17.63
CA MET A 297 16.09 8.66 -19.01
C MET A 297 17.39 8.15 -19.66
N ASP A 298 18.50 8.12 -18.93
CA ASP A 298 19.77 7.55 -19.41
C ASP A 298 19.61 6.07 -19.83
N ARG A 299 18.89 5.28 -19.03
CA ARG A 299 18.59 3.87 -19.35
C ARG A 299 17.68 3.70 -20.56
N ILE A 300 16.68 4.58 -20.70
CA ILE A 300 15.79 4.60 -21.86
C ILE A 300 16.59 4.93 -23.14
N GLU A 301 17.47 5.93 -23.07
CA GLU A 301 18.31 6.32 -24.20
C GLU A 301 19.26 5.19 -24.62
N GLU A 302 19.92 4.52 -23.65
CA GLU A 302 20.82 3.38 -23.92
C GLU A 302 20.07 2.21 -24.57
N ALA A 303 18.86 1.89 -24.06
CA ALA A 303 18.11 0.73 -24.51
C ALA A 303 17.34 1.00 -25.81
N ASN A 304 16.95 2.24 -26.09
CA ASN A 304 16.12 2.64 -27.24
C ASN A 304 14.91 1.72 -27.43
N PRO A 305 13.97 1.65 -26.44
CA PRO A 305 12.87 0.70 -26.44
C PRO A 305 11.87 0.95 -27.59
N ALA A 306 11.10 -0.05 -27.94
CA ALA A 306 10.03 0.08 -28.94
C ALA A 306 8.90 1.02 -28.46
N LEU A 307 8.73 1.19 -27.15
CA LEU A 307 7.71 2.04 -26.55
C LEU A 307 8.04 2.32 -25.08
N VAL A 308 7.77 3.54 -24.63
CA VAL A 308 7.74 3.93 -23.22
C VAL A 308 6.29 4.15 -22.78
N ILE A 309 5.91 3.59 -21.64
CA ILE A 309 4.56 3.74 -21.05
C ILE A 309 4.66 4.43 -19.69
N SER A 310 3.78 5.41 -19.41
CA SER A 310 3.65 6.07 -18.11
C SER A 310 2.25 6.67 -17.94
N ASN A 311 2.08 7.58 -16.96
CA ASN A 311 0.88 8.41 -16.84
C ASN A 311 1.05 9.73 -17.60
N THR A 312 -0.09 10.37 -17.96
CA THR A 312 -0.09 11.69 -18.65
C THR A 312 -0.57 12.80 -17.74
N THR A 313 -1.32 12.51 -16.69
CA THR A 313 -1.85 13.52 -15.77
C THR A 313 -1.64 13.12 -14.32
N ARG A 314 -1.86 14.08 -13.42
CA ARG A 314 -1.98 13.89 -11.97
C ARG A 314 -3.01 14.88 -11.41
N PRO A 315 -3.59 14.64 -10.21
CA PRO A 315 -4.40 15.64 -9.52
C PRO A 315 -3.65 16.97 -9.34
N GLN A 316 -4.35 18.09 -9.49
CA GLN A 316 -3.74 19.43 -9.43
C GLN A 316 -3.20 19.81 -8.06
N ASN A 317 -3.85 19.34 -7.00
CA ASN A 317 -3.56 19.78 -5.64
C ASN A 317 -2.85 18.68 -4.85
N GLU A 318 -2.25 19.08 -3.73
CA GLU A 318 -1.73 18.15 -2.74
C GLU A 318 -2.79 17.15 -2.30
N TYR A 319 -2.33 15.98 -1.86
CA TYR A 319 -3.17 14.87 -1.39
C TYR A 319 -4.18 14.33 -2.42
N GLY A 320 -3.98 14.61 -3.71
CA GLY A 320 -4.81 14.06 -4.77
C GLY A 320 -6.13 14.77 -5.00
N THR A 321 -6.34 15.94 -4.43
CA THR A 321 -7.57 16.71 -4.61
C THR A 321 -7.57 17.54 -5.89
N GLY A 322 -8.78 17.83 -6.39
CA GLY A 322 -9.01 18.66 -7.58
C GLY A 322 -8.87 17.91 -8.90
N PRO A 323 -9.28 18.55 -9.98
CA PRO A 323 -9.19 17.99 -11.32
C PRO A 323 -7.75 17.68 -11.72
N ASP A 324 -7.59 16.78 -12.67
CA ASP A 324 -6.29 16.38 -13.18
C ASP A 324 -5.62 17.46 -14.07
N ALA A 325 -4.28 17.45 -14.08
CA ALA A 325 -3.45 18.34 -14.90
C ALA A 325 -2.16 17.65 -15.32
N VAL A 326 -1.45 18.25 -16.28
CA VAL A 326 -0.13 17.79 -16.72
C VAL A 326 0.95 18.51 -15.90
N PRO A 327 1.76 17.81 -15.10
CA PRO A 327 2.92 18.40 -14.43
C PRO A 327 3.97 18.92 -15.44
N ALA A 328 4.68 19.99 -15.11
CA ALA A 328 5.74 20.53 -15.94
C ALA A 328 6.84 19.49 -16.24
N GLY A 329 7.21 18.73 -15.22
CA GLY A 329 8.22 17.69 -15.35
C GLY A 329 7.84 16.56 -16.33
N TYR A 330 6.54 16.31 -16.55
CA TYR A 330 6.08 15.37 -17.57
C TYR A 330 6.33 15.91 -18.98
N GLN A 331 6.07 17.21 -19.21
CA GLN A 331 6.35 17.82 -20.51
C GLN A 331 7.83 17.76 -20.84
N ALA A 332 8.70 18.07 -19.86
CA ALA A 332 10.15 17.96 -20.04
C ALA A 332 10.59 16.51 -20.35
N PHE A 333 9.96 15.51 -19.73
CA PHE A 333 10.21 14.11 -20.06
C PHE A 333 9.80 13.75 -21.49
N TRP A 334 8.65 14.24 -21.95
CA TRP A 334 8.21 14.03 -23.35
C TRP A 334 9.09 14.75 -24.36
N ASP A 335 9.59 15.95 -24.04
CA ASP A 335 10.57 16.66 -24.88
C ASP A 335 11.82 15.82 -25.09
N GLU A 336 12.38 15.24 -24.02
CA GLU A 336 13.56 14.35 -24.08
C GLU A 336 13.28 13.07 -24.92
N LEU A 337 12.10 12.47 -24.79
CA LEU A 337 11.71 11.33 -25.64
C LEU A 337 11.54 11.73 -27.11
N ALA A 338 10.93 12.91 -27.37
CA ALA A 338 10.72 13.41 -28.72
C ALA A 338 12.05 13.74 -29.43
N GLU A 339 13.02 14.32 -28.74
CA GLU A 339 14.35 14.59 -29.28
C GLU A 339 15.06 13.32 -29.73
N ARG A 340 14.74 12.15 -29.14
CA ARG A 340 15.31 10.83 -29.45
C ARG A 340 14.42 9.97 -30.35
N ASP A 341 13.30 10.50 -30.81
CA ASP A 341 12.27 9.76 -31.59
C ASP A 341 11.77 8.48 -30.90
N ILE A 342 11.74 8.48 -29.52
CA ILE A 342 11.27 7.36 -28.71
C ILE A 342 9.76 7.45 -28.56
N PRO A 343 8.97 6.39 -28.96
CA PRO A 343 7.52 6.42 -28.84
C PRO A 343 7.03 6.41 -27.40
N PHE A 344 5.90 7.09 -27.16
CA PHE A 344 5.30 7.19 -25.83
C PHE A 344 3.79 6.91 -25.85
N LEU A 345 3.33 6.09 -24.90
CA LEU A 345 1.92 5.85 -24.60
C LEU A 345 1.67 6.18 -23.14
N GLY A 346 0.78 7.12 -22.87
CA GLY A 346 0.44 7.46 -21.50
C GLY A 346 -1.02 7.18 -21.16
N PHE A 347 -1.28 6.92 -19.87
CA PHE A 347 -2.63 6.79 -19.32
C PHE A 347 -2.98 8.06 -18.55
N ARG A 348 -4.14 8.67 -18.86
CA ARG A 348 -4.73 9.66 -17.98
C ARG A 348 -4.89 9.04 -16.59
N ASP A 349 -4.58 9.78 -15.50
CA ASP A 349 -4.62 9.21 -14.15
C ASP A 349 -6.05 8.81 -13.74
N ASN A 350 -6.17 7.92 -12.79
CA ASN A 350 -7.47 7.51 -12.24
C ASN A 350 -7.92 8.45 -11.11
N PRO A 351 -9.21 8.41 -10.70
CA PRO A 351 -9.69 9.15 -9.53
C PRO A 351 -8.94 8.81 -8.26
N TRP A 352 -8.67 9.82 -7.43
CA TRP A 352 -8.15 9.69 -6.08
C TRP A 352 -9.29 9.97 -5.09
N GLY A 353 -9.32 9.23 -3.97
CA GLY A 353 -10.35 9.34 -2.95
C GLY A 353 -10.08 10.46 -1.95
N PHE A 354 -11.03 11.39 -1.82
CA PHE A 354 -11.02 12.40 -0.77
C PHE A 354 -12.45 12.76 -0.33
N ASP A 355 -12.58 13.26 0.89
CA ASP A 355 -13.84 13.72 1.43
C ASP A 355 -14.13 15.21 1.12
N GLU A 356 -15.25 15.74 1.62
CA GLU A 356 -15.64 17.13 1.39
C GLU A 356 -14.64 18.15 1.98
N GLU A 357 -13.87 17.74 2.99
CA GLU A 357 -12.81 18.53 3.61
C GLU A 357 -11.45 18.38 2.91
N GLY A 358 -11.37 17.54 1.86
CA GLY A 358 -10.14 17.29 1.11
C GLY A 358 -9.18 16.31 1.82
N ARG A 359 -9.66 15.53 2.79
CA ARG A 359 -8.86 14.51 3.46
C ARG A 359 -8.89 13.20 2.66
N PRO A 360 -7.77 12.45 2.58
CA PRO A 360 -7.75 11.16 1.93
C PRO A 360 -8.82 10.20 2.46
N ARG A 361 -9.49 9.49 1.55
CA ARG A 361 -10.52 8.49 1.86
C ARG A 361 -10.18 7.17 1.18
N GLU A 362 -10.06 6.10 1.97
CA GLU A 362 -9.87 4.75 1.47
C GLU A 362 -11.16 4.25 0.81
N PHE A 363 -11.10 3.89 -0.45
CA PHE A 363 -12.25 3.46 -1.24
C PHE A 363 -12.75 2.07 -0.82
N ASP A 364 -11.83 1.13 -0.60
CA ASP A 364 -12.10 -0.23 -0.19
C ASP A 364 -12.69 -0.28 1.23
N GLU A 365 -12.11 0.44 2.19
CA GLU A 365 -12.63 0.53 3.56
C GLU A 365 -14.02 1.17 3.60
N CYS A 366 -14.24 2.25 2.82
CA CYS A 366 -15.55 2.88 2.71
C CYS A 366 -16.58 1.88 2.22
N TYR A 367 -16.29 1.14 1.14
CA TYR A 367 -17.23 0.17 0.59
C TYR A 367 -17.48 -1.00 1.54
N VAL A 368 -16.46 -1.53 2.20
CA VAL A 368 -16.62 -2.59 3.22
C VAL A 368 -17.52 -2.13 4.38
N ALA A 369 -17.44 -0.86 4.75
CA ALA A 369 -18.23 -0.32 5.86
C ALA A 369 -19.70 -0.01 5.48
N THR A 370 -19.98 0.38 4.23
CA THR A 370 -21.26 0.94 3.82
C THR A 370 -22.02 0.11 2.78
N GLU A 371 -21.32 -0.71 2.01
CA GLU A 371 -21.81 -1.41 0.80
C GLU A 371 -22.38 -0.45 -0.27
N ASP A 372 -22.03 0.84 -0.22
CA ASP A 372 -22.48 1.89 -1.13
C ASP A 372 -21.40 2.25 -2.15
N ALA A 373 -21.44 1.63 -3.32
CA ALA A 373 -20.47 1.83 -4.39
C ALA A 373 -20.42 3.27 -4.92
N TYR A 374 -21.57 3.95 -4.96
CA TYR A 374 -21.69 5.32 -5.45
C TYR A 374 -21.35 6.35 -4.37
N GLY A 375 -21.81 6.15 -3.14
CA GLY A 375 -21.51 7.03 -2.02
C GLY A 375 -20.05 7.02 -1.61
N CYS A 376 -19.34 5.91 -1.85
CA CYS A 376 -17.89 5.84 -1.65
C CYS A 376 -17.07 6.38 -2.84
N GLY A 377 -17.70 6.53 -4.00
CA GLY A 377 -17.06 7.01 -5.22
C GLY A 377 -16.76 8.52 -5.24
N MET A 378 -16.36 9.00 -6.41
CA MET A 378 -16.10 10.42 -6.68
C MET A 378 -17.05 10.93 -7.74
N ARG A 379 -17.08 12.26 -7.93
CA ARG A 379 -17.73 12.90 -9.06
C ARG A 379 -16.69 13.27 -10.11
N PHE A 380 -17.05 13.16 -11.38
CA PHE A 380 -16.18 13.50 -12.51
C PHE A 380 -15.56 14.89 -12.34
N GLU A 381 -16.37 15.90 -12.05
CA GLU A 381 -15.94 17.27 -11.87
C GLU A 381 -15.00 17.53 -10.68
N GLN A 382 -14.91 16.59 -9.75
CA GLN A 382 -13.98 16.65 -8.61
C GLN A 382 -12.57 16.19 -8.98
N VAL A 383 -12.46 15.26 -9.95
CA VAL A 383 -11.23 14.52 -10.24
C VAL A 383 -10.71 14.69 -11.66
N TYR A 384 -11.57 15.15 -12.60
CA TYR A 384 -11.22 15.28 -14.01
C TYR A 384 -11.53 16.65 -14.58
N GLN A 385 -10.65 17.12 -15.45
CA GLN A 385 -11.00 18.17 -16.42
C GLN A 385 -12.04 17.63 -17.42
N PRO A 386 -12.87 18.48 -18.02
CA PRO A 386 -13.87 18.05 -19.03
C PRO A 386 -13.24 17.50 -20.31
N TYR A 387 -11.94 17.53 -20.44
CA TYR A 387 -11.11 17.03 -21.53
C TYR A 387 -9.87 16.33 -20.96
N ASP A 388 -9.18 15.51 -21.75
CA ASP A 388 -7.89 14.95 -21.36
C ASP A 388 -6.75 15.98 -21.53
N PRO A 389 -6.18 16.53 -20.45
CA PRO A 389 -5.06 17.49 -20.54
C PRO A 389 -3.81 16.88 -21.19
N GLY A 390 -3.56 15.57 -20.96
CA GLY A 390 -2.46 14.85 -21.59
C GLY A 390 -2.59 14.81 -23.09
N ALA A 391 -3.80 14.57 -23.62
CA ALA A 391 -4.06 14.56 -25.05
C ALA A 391 -3.82 15.95 -25.68
N VAL A 392 -4.17 17.04 -24.97
CA VAL A 392 -3.90 18.41 -25.44
C VAL A 392 -2.40 18.63 -25.64
N VAL A 393 -1.61 18.31 -24.62
CA VAL A 393 -0.15 18.51 -24.64
C VAL A 393 0.52 17.59 -25.66
N LEU A 394 0.16 16.29 -25.66
CA LEU A 394 0.79 15.29 -26.53
C LEU A 394 0.44 15.49 -28.03
N SER A 395 -0.59 16.25 -28.35
CA SER A 395 -0.91 16.59 -29.75
C SER A 395 0.20 17.37 -30.47
N LYS A 396 1.15 17.95 -29.75
CA LYS A 396 2.32 18.64 -30.30
C LYS A 396 3.42 17.69 -30.77
N TYR A 397 3.43 16.45 -30.29
CA TYR A 397 4.51 15.49 -30.53
C TYR A 397 4.09 14.44 -31.55
N GLN A 398 5.06 13.86 -32.22
CA GLN A 398 4.88 12.69 -33.07
C GLN A 398 5.16 11.42 -32.26
N ASN A 399 4.52 10.32 -32.63
CA ASN A 399 4.68 9.02 -31.97
C ASN A 399 4.36 9.01 -30.46
N MET A 400 3.45 9.92 -30.02
CA MET A 400 3.00 9.96 -28.62
C MET A 400 1.47 9.95 -28.57
N LEU A 401 0.92 9.24 -27.59
CA LEU A 401 -0.52 9.08 -27.40
C LEU A 401 -0.88 9.13 -25.90
N SER A 402 -1.92 9.90 -25.56
CA SER A 402 -2.63 9.79 -24.29
C SER A 402 -3.88 8.94 -24.45
N VAL A 403 -4.08 7.97 -23.59
CA VAL A 403 -5.32 7.21 -23.47
C VAL A 403 -6.18 7.89 -22.40
N ASP A 404 -7.31 8.46 -22.84
CA ASP A 404 -8.30 8.98 -21.89
C ASP A 404 -8.98 7.84 -21.14
N THR A 405 -8.62 7.66 -19.89
CA THR A 405 -9.14 6.62 -19.03
C THR A 405 -10.42 7.04 -18.28
N ALA A 406 -10.79 8.32 -18.27
CA ALA A 406 -11.94 8.80 -17.53
C ALA A 406 -13.24 8.03 -17.80
N PRO A 407 -13.54 7.61 -19.09
CA PRO A 407 -14.71 6.77 -19.35
C PRO A 407 -14.64 5.33 -18.79
N TRP A 408 -13.48 4.89 -18.29
CA TRP A 408 -13.37 3.60 -17.61
C TRP A 408 -13.92 3.65 -16.19
N PHE A 409 -13.81 4.83 -15.57
CA PHE A 409 -14.11 5.07 -14.16
C PHE A 409 -15.45 5.75 -13.92
N CYS A 410 -15.89 6.61 -14.83
CA CYS A 410 -17.06 7.46 -14.62
C CYS A 410 -18.13 7.20 -15.66
N ASP A 411 -19.38 7.18 -15.23
CA ASP A 411 -20.54 7.01 -16.08
C ASP A 411 -20.97 8.34 -16.78
N ALA A 412 -22.00 8.25 -17.63
CA ALA A 412 -22.51 9.42 -18.35
C ALA A 412 -23.17 10.50 -17.45
N ASN A 413 -23.48 10.18 -16.18
CA ASN A 413 -24.01 11.12 -15.21
C ASN A 413 -22.88 11.83 -14.44
N GLY A 414 -21.63 11.44 -14.67
CA GLY A 414 -20.46 11.91 -13.97
C GLY A 414 -20.24 11.24 -12.61
N ASP A 415 -20.85 10.09 -12.34
CA ASP A 415 -20.61 9.30 -11.16
C ASP A 415 -19.43 8.33 -11.43
N CYS A 416 -18.45 8.30 -10.52
CA CYS A 416 -17.28 7.44 -10.60
C CYS A 416 -17.29 6.47 -9.41
N PRO A 417 -18.07 5.38 -9.48
CA PRO A 417 -18.28 4.47 -8.36
C PRO A 417 -17.05 3.58 -8.10
N VAL A 418 -16.99 3.00 -6.90
CA VAL A 418 -15.88 2.10 -6.51
C VAL A 418 -16.09 0.65 -6.94
N ILE A 419 -17.29 0.29 -7.41
CA ILE A 419 -17.59 -1.00 -8.04
C ILE A 419 -18.12 -0.72 -9.44
N ILE A 420 -17.46 -1.27 -10.45
CA ILE A 420 -17.85 -1.13 -11.86
C ILE A 420 -17.87 -2.53 -12.50
N GLY A 421 -19.02 -2.91 -13.05
CA GLY A 421 -19.14 -4.20 -13.72
C GLY A 421 -18.78 -5.39 -12.83
N ASN A 422 -19.30 -5.43 -11.60
CA ASN A 422 -19.02 -6.44 -10.58
C ASN A 422 -17.53 -6.52 -10.16
N THR A 423 -16.71 -5.54 -10.57
CA THR A 423 -15.29 -5.48 -10.25
C THR A 423 -15.02 -4.37 -9.23
N MET A 424 -14.33 -4.69 -8.15
CA MET A 424 -13.78 -3.70 -7.23
C MET A 424 -12.70 -2.90 -7.95
N VAL A 425 -12.92 -1.58 -8.08
CA VAL A 425 -12.02 -0.71 -8.86
C VAL A 425 -10.72 -0.47 -8.12
N TYR A 426 -10.80 -0.14 -6.84
CA TYR A 426 -9.65 0.34 -6.06
C TYR A 426 -9.22 -0.65 -4.98
N ARG A 427 -7.92 -0.68 -4.69
CA ARG A 427 -7.33 -1.45 -3.59
C ARG A 427 -6.99 -0.60 -2.37
N ASP A 428 -7.07 0.73 -2.50
CA ASP A 428 -6.83 1.74 -1.47
C ASP A 428 -7.44 3.08 -1.92
N MET A 429 -6.96 4.20 -1.40
CA MET A 429 -7.49 5.53 -1.71
C MET A 429 -7.22 6.03 -3.13
N HIS A 430 -6.29 5.44 -3.90
CA HIS A 430 -5.96 5.95 -5.24
C HIS A 430 -5.37 4.92 -6.21
N HIS A 431 -5.11 3.68 -5.78
CA HIS A 431 -4.61 2.64 -6.70
C HIS A 431 -5.70 1.70 -7.14
N ILE A 432 -5.69 1.33 -8.42
CA ILE A 432 -6.64 0.35 -8.97
C ILE A 432 -6.22 -1.09 -8.67
N THR A 433 -7.20 -2.00 -8.66
CA THR A 433 -6.96 -3.43 -8.53
C THR A 433 -6.41 -4.03 -9.83
N ASN A 434 -5.69 -5.16 -9.71
CA ASN A 434 -5.24 -5.92 -10.89
C ASN A 434 -6.42 -6.33 -11.79
N ALA A 435 -7.52 -6.80 -11.19
CA ALA A 435 -8.71 -7.21 -11.90
C ALA A 435 -9.32 -6.07 -12.72
N PHE A 436 -9.36 -4.85 -12.18
CA PHE A 436 -9.86 -3.70 -12.93
C PHE A 436 -8.91 -3.29 -14.05
N ALA A 437 -7.60 -3.25 -13.80
CA ALA A 437 -6.59 -2.99 -14.83
C ALA A 437 -6.67 -4.03 -15.96
N GLU A 438 -6.84 -5.32 -15.65
CA GLU A 438 -6.99 -6.39 -16.62
C GLU A 438 -8.29 -6.30 -17.42
N SER A 439 -9.37 -5.80 -16.84
CA SER A 439 -10.62 -5.55 -17.56
C SER A 439 -10.48 -4.47 -18.65
N ALA A 440 -9.48 -3.58 -18.53
CA ALA A 440 -9.12 -2.57 -19.51
C ALA A 440 -8.23 -3.08 -20.66
N MET A 441 -7.78 -4.34 -20.63
CA MET A 441 -6.91 -4.92 -21.68
C MET A 441 -7.42 -4.72 -23.12
N PRO A 442 -8.72 -4.81 -23.43
CA PRO A 442 -9.19 -4.55 -24.77
C PRO A 442 -8.81 -3.16 -25.29
N MET A 443 -8.97 -2.11 -24.48
CA MET A 443 -8.64 -0.72 -24.84
C MET A 443 -7.12 -0.51 -24.89
N ILE A 444 -6.39 -1.04 -23.92
CA ILE A 444 -4.92 -0.97 -23.87
C ILE A 444 -4.32 -1.68 -25.10
N ARG A 445 -4.85 -2.83 -25.48
CA ARG A 445 -4.42 -3.57 -26.70
C ARG A 445 -4.56 -2.73 -27.95
N GLU A 446 -5.70 -2.07 -28.14
CA GLU A 446 -5.90 -1.21 -29.31
C GLU A 446 -4.93 -0.03 -29.33
N ALA A 447 -4.62 0.57 -28.17
CA ALA A 447 -3.66 1.64 -28.08
C ALA A 447 -2.20 1.19 -28.34
N LEU A 448 -1.84 -0.03 -27.96
CA LEU A 448 -0.50 -0.61 -28.18
C LEU A 448 -0.23 -1.03 -29.61
N LYS A 449 -1.24 -1.50 -30.35
CA LYS A 449 -1.10 -2.08 -31.70
C LYS A 449 -0.28 -1.21 -32.65
N PRO A 450 -0.57 0.08 -32.87
CA PRO A 450 0.16 0.87 -33.85
C PRO A 450 1.64 0.98 -33.51
N PHE A 451 1.99 1.18 -32.22
CA PHE A 451 3.38 1.26 -31.78
C PHE A 451 4.13 -0.07 -32.04
N LEU A 452 3.51 -1.17 -31.65
CA LEU A 452 4.11 -2.49 -31.86
C LEU A 452 4.24 -2.87 -33.33
N ASN A 453 3.40 -2.31 -34.20
CA ASN A 453 3.52 -2.47 -35.65
C ASN A 453 4.53 -1.52 -36.31
N GLY A 454 5.10 -0.56 -35.54
CA GLY A 454 5.98 0.47 -36.06
C GLY A 454 5.26 1.53 -36.89
N GLU A 455 3.96 1.72 -36.67
CA GLU A 455 3.13 2.72 -37.35
C GLU A 455 3.38 4.08 -36.66
N LYS A 456 3.34 5.16 -37.46
CA LYS A 456 3.39 6.50 -36.92
C LYS A 456 2.06 6.87 -36.26
N VAL A 457 2.12 7.29 -35.01
CA VAL A 457 0.96 7.71 -34.23
C VAL A 457 0.96 9.22 -34.07
N GLN A 458 -0.21 9.84 -34.21
CA GLN A 458 -0.40 11.27 -33.93
C GLN A 458 -1.61 11.46 -33.03
N GLN A 459 -1.39 12.02 -31.85
CA GLN A 459 -2.47 12.43 -30.96
C GLN A 459 -3.29 13.55 -31.62
N GLN A 460 -4.60 13.36 -31.69
CA GLN A 460 -5.51 14.43 -32.05
C GLN A 460 -5.80 15.29 -30.83
N ALA A 461 -5.65 16.62 -30.97
CA ALA A 461 -6.04 17.52 -29.90
C ALA A 461 -7.57 17.42 -29.69
N PRO A 462 -8.05 17.40 -28.45
CA PRO A 462 -9.47 17.54 -28.17
C PRO A 462 -10.05 18.83 -28.75
N ASP A 463 -11.30 18.80 -29.20
CA ASP A 463 -12.01 19.99 -29.69
C ASP A 463 -12.50 20.82 -28.49
N ILE A 464 -11.63 21.70 -28.01
CA ILE A 464 -11.84 22.54 -26.82
C ILE A 464 -11.57 24.03 -27.16
N PRO A 465 -12.19 24.97 -26.41
CA PRO A 465 -11.90 26.38 -26.57
C PRO A 465 -10.40 26.69 -26.46
N PRO A 466 -9.86 27.65 -27.27
CA PRO A 466 -8.43 27.99 -27.22
C PRO A 466 -7.91 28.41 -25.84
N GLU A 467 -8.75 29.03 -25.00
CA GLU A 467 -8.39 29.40 -23.62
C GLU A 467 -8.14 28.15 -22.74
N GLN A 468 -8.95 27.10 -22.91
CA GLN A 468 -8.77 25.84 -22.18
C GLN A 468 -7.53 25.07 -22.69
N ALA A 469 -7.31 25.08 -24.00
CA ALA A 469 -6.10 24.52 -24.58
C ALA A 469 -4.83 25.22 -24.08
N ALA A 470 -4.86 26.53 -23.96
CA ALA A 470 -3.74 27.32 -23.39
C ALA A 470 -3.50 26.96 -21.91
N ALA A 471 -4.57 26.86 -21.12
CA ALA A 471 -4.48 26.51 -19.71
C ALA A 471 -3.95 25.07 -19.49
N ALA A 472 -4.29 24.12 -20.36
CA ALA A 472 -3.77 22.76 -20.30
C ALA A 472 -2.26 22.65 -20.58
N VAL A 473 -1.71 23.62 -21.30
CA VAL A 473 -0.30 23.70 -21.67
C VAL A 473 0.54 24.47 -20.63
N GLU A 474 -0.10 25.36 -19.86
CA GLU A 474 0.57 26.00 -18.72
C GLU A 474 0.78 24.95 -17.62
N PRO A 475 2.04 24.74 -17.19
CA PRO A 475 2.31 23.75 -16.15
C PRO A 475 1.53 24.10 -14.87
N ALA A 476 0.94 23.10 -14.25
CA ALA A 476 0.32 23.27 -12.94
C ALA A 476 1.35 23.87 -11.97
N PRO A 477 0.98 24.89 -11.18
CA PRO A 477 1.90 25.46 -10.20
C PRO A 477 2.38 24.37 -9.26
N ALA A 478 3.70 24.35 -8.99
CA ALA A 478 4.27 23.41 -8.03
C ALA A 478 3.52 23.52 -6.70
N ALA A 479 2.99 22.42 -6.22
CA ALA A 479 2.38 22.35 -4.90
C ALA A 479 3.42 22.78 -3.85
N PRO A 480 3.06 23.59 -2.84
CA PRO A 480 4.02 23.99 -1.81
C PRO A 480 4.60 22.74 -1.15
N THR A 481 5.91 22.62 -1.19
CA THR A 481 6.66 21.50 -0.60
C THR A 481 6.58 21.57 0.92
N ASP A 482 5.57 20.95 1.51
CA ASP A 482 5.57 20.65 2.95
C ASP A 482 6.34 19.33 3.17
N ALA A 483 7.67 19.45 3.07
CA ALA A 483 8.59 18.35 3.33
C ALA A 483 8.56 18.01 4.83
N GLY A 484 7.61 17.20 5.27
CA GLY A 484 7.59 16.81 6.68
C GLY A 484 6.41 16.01 7.21
N LYS A 485 5.43 15.61 6.41
CA LYS A 485 4.40 14.70 6.94
C LYS A 485 4.55 13.31 6.32
N PRO A 486 4.65 12.25 7.16
CA PRO A 486 4.74 10.90 6.63
C PRO A 486 3.43 10.56 5.91
N HIS A 487 3.56 10.16 4.64
CA HIS A 487 2.48 9.46 3.93
C HIS A 487 1.97 8.31 4.79
N ALA A 488 0.66 8.08 4.80
CA ALA A 488 0.05 6.94 5.48
C ALA A 488 0.85 5.68 5.16
N ASN A 489 1.17 4.93 6.20
CA ASN A 489 2.11 3.81 6.19
C ASN A 489 1.93 2.90 4.97
N PRO A 490 2.97 2.77 4.12
CA PRO A 490 3.01 1.67 3.19
C PRO A 490 3.05 0.36 3.99
N VAL A 491 2.33 -0.64 3.53
CA VAL A 491 2.46 -2.01 4.07
C VAL A 491 3.96 -2.32 4.13
N PRO A 492 4.52 -2.64 5.32
CA PRO A 492 5.96 -2.82 5.44
C PRO A 492 6.37 -4.01 4.58
N TYR A 493 7.19 -3.74 3.56
CA TYR A 493 7.94 -4.82 2.92
C TYR A 493 8.69 -5.58 4.03
N PRO A 494 8.62 -6.91 4.10
CA PRO A 494 9.43 -7.66 5.05
C PRO A 494 10.89 -7.27 4.80
N ASN A 495 11.52 -6.71 5.84
CA ASN A 495 12.91 -6.28 5.82
C ASN A 495 13.76 -7.34 5.14
N ALA A 496 14.44 -6.97 4.06
CA ALA A 496 15.54 -7.77 3.53
C ALA A 496 16.53 -7.94 4.69
N LEU A 497 16.64 -9.17 5.20
CA LEU A 497 17.65 -9.53 6.16
C LEU A 497 19.00 -9.23 5.49
N HIS A 498 19.73 -8.25 6.01
CA HIS A 498 21.13 -8.11 5.82
C HIS A 498 21.79 -9.37 6.37
N ASP A 499 22.11 -10.31 5.51
CA ASP A 499 23.14 -11.29 5.78
C ASP A 499 24.51 -10.62 5.53
N ASP A 500 24.99 -9.92 6.55
CA ASP A 500 26.42 -9.69 6.72
C ASP A 500 27.03 -11.01 7.21
N ALA A 501 27.54 -11.81 6.29
CA ALA A 501 28.43 -12.91 6.62
C ALA A 501 29.48 -13.10 5.51
N VAL A 502 30.70 -12.60 5.84
CA VAL A 502 32.06 -12.85 5.29
C VAL A 502 32.42 -12.18 3.98
#